data_0759d104246e1ecca1ed642ff87466b5
#
_entry.id   0759d104246e1ecca1ed642ff87466b5
#
_cell.length_a   1.000
_cell.length_b   1.000
_cell.length_c   1.000
_cell.angle_alpha   90.00
_cell.angle_beta   90.00
_cell.angle_gamma   90.00
#
_symmetry.space_group_name_H-M   'P 1'
#
loop_
_entity.id
_entity.type
_entity.pdbx_description
1 polymer ?
#
loop_
_entity_poly.entity_id
_entity_poly.type
_entity_poly.pdbx_seq_one_letter_code
_entity_poly.pdbx_strand_id
1 'polypeptide(L)'
;MSQQKRKNNPYSGLASRVEKIMAGIAEQMPNLSPNDLGVVRRAMKSLARNTRAGAERLAILHLLGTNEAVPGNVLYRLCGERVDKRVRELRSVGVDVRRWVETRPDGFSHVIFGWAGFRLWQEHRLLNDTEEKQPSLKRVM
;
A
#
# COMPACT_ATOMS: atom_id res chain seq x y z
N MET A 1 36.87 5.97 9.92
CA MET A 1 36.02 4.79 10.05
C MET A 1 35.00 4.75 8.94
N SER A 2 35.00 3.66 8.17
CA SER A 2 34.11 3.50 7.03
C SER A 2 32.63 3.52 7.43
N GLN A 3 32.31 3.04 8.63
CA GLN A 3 30.92 3.01 9.12
C GLN A 3 30.34 4.40 9.32
N GLN A 4 31.15 5.37 9.70
CA GLN A 4 30.69 6.74 9.88
C GLN A 4 30.32 7.38 8.55
N LYS A 5 31.05 7.07 7.49
CA LYS A 5 30.73 7.55 6.16
C LYS A 5 29.38 7.01 5.68
N ARG A 6 29.08 5.76 6.01
CA ARG A 6 27.78 5.16 5.66
C ARG A 6 26.61 5.87 6.36
N LYS A 7 26.81 6.30 7.60
CA LYS A 7 25.79 7.02 8.36
C LYS A 7 25.44 8.37 7.76
N ASN A 8 26.34 8.93 6.99
CA ASN A 8 26.13 10.22 6.34
C ASN A 8 25.28 10.13 5.08
N ASN A 9 25.06 8.94 4.56
CA ASN A 9 24.17 8.73 3.42
C ASN A 9 22.71 8.74 3.92
N PRO A 10 21.85 9.67 3.44
CA PRO A 10 20.46 9.75 3.90
C PRO A 10 19.64 8.50 3.63
N TYR A 11 20.07 7.66 2.70
CA TYR A 11 19.34 6.43 2.35
C TYR A 11 20.01 5.15 2.86
N SER A 12 21.06 5.26 3.67
CA SER A 12 21.84 4.11 4.10
C SER A 12 21.03 3.08 4.88
N GLY A 13 20.00 3.50 5.62
CA GLY A 13 19.14 2.60 6.39
C GLY A 13 17.81 2.26 5.70
N LEU A 14 17.61 2.74 4.47
CA LEU A 14 16.31 2.62 3.82
C LEU A 14 15.88 1.17 3.62
N ALA A 15 16.75 0.33 3.09
CA ALA A 15 16.42 -1.08 2.84
C ALA A 15 16.00 -1.78 4.13
N SER A 16 16.72 -1.57 5.21
CA SER A 16 16.41 -2.17 6.51
C SER A 16 15.06 -1.70 7.05
N ARG A 17 14.79 -0.39 6.95
CA ARG A 17 13.53 0.18 7.41
C ARG A 17 12.36 -0.35 6.60
N VAL A 18 12.53 -0.44 5.28
CA VAL A 18 11.50 -0.97 4.39
C VAL A 18 11.17 -2.42 4.74
N GLU A 19 12.19 -3.26 4.98
CA GLU A 19 11.93 -4.67 5.34
C GLU A 19 11.23 -4.80 6.68
N LYS A 20 11.51 -3.94 7.65
CA LYS A 20 10.78 -3.92 8.92
C LYS A 20 9.31 -3.54 8.71
N ILE A 21 9.05 -2.56 7.87
CA ILE A 21 7.69 -2.16 7.53
C ILE A 21 6.97 -3.32 6.85
N MET A 22 7.61 -3.98 5.88
CA MET A 22 7.01 -5.10 5.15
C MET A 22 6.69 -6.27 6.08
N ALA A 23 7.59 -6.60 7.01
CA ALA A 23 7.35 -7.64 8.00
C ALA A 23 6.13 -7.33 8.87
N GLY A 24 5.98 -6.08 9.30
CA GLY A 24 4.83 -5.65 10.08
C GLY A 24 3.53 -5.71 9.31
N ILE A 25 3.55 -5.35 8.02
CA ILE A 25 2.37 -5.44 7.16
C ILE A 25 1.98 -6.91 6.95
N ALA A 26 2.93 -7.78 6.67
CA ALA A 26 2.68 -9.20 6.49
C ALA A 26 2.06 -9.83 7.74
N GLU A 27 2.50 -9.41 8.92
CA GLU A 27 1.94 -9.85 10.18
C GLU A 27 0.48 -9.42 10.35
N GLN A 28 0.16 -8.18 10.00
CA GLN A 28 -1.20 -7.64 10.13
C GLN A 28 -2.13 -8.11 9.00
N MET A 29 -1.58 -8.45 7.86
CA MET A 29 -2.35 -8.87 6.69
C MET A 29 -1.78 -10.19 6.14
N PRO A 30 -1.97 -11.32 6.86
CA PRO A 30 -1.33 -12.59 6.48
C PRO A 30 -1.82 -13.14 5.14
N ASN A 31 -2.98 -12.68 4.65
CA ASN A 31 -3.53 -13.13 3.37
C ASN A 31 -3.02 -12.31 2.18
N LEU A 32 -2.23 -11.28 2.43
CA LEU A 32 -1.67 -10.46 1.36
C LEU A 32 -0.63 -11.27 0.58
N SER A 33 -0.76 -11.29 -0.75
CA SER A 33 0.12 -12.09 -1.59
C SER A 33 1.55 -11.57 -1.57
N PRO A 34 2.55 -12.45 -1.78
CA PRO A 34 3.94 -12.00 -1.91
C PRO A 34 4.12 -10.97 -3.03
N ASN A 35 3.36 -11.11 -4.12
CA ASN A 35 3.41 -10.17 -5.23
C ASN A 35 2.95 -8.78 -4.80
N ASP A 36 1.84 -8.69 -4.07
CA ASP A 36 1.34 -7.41 -3.56
C ASP A 36 2.29 -6.79 -2.54
N LEU A 37 2.86 -7.60 -1.65
CA LEU A 37 3.90 -7.14 -0.75
C LEU A 37 5.10 -6.59 -1.54
N GLY A 38 5.47 -7.25 -2.63
CA GLY A 38 6.56 -6.80 -3.49
C GLY A 38 6.28 -5.44 -4.13
N VAL A 39 5.04 -5.17 -4.52
CA VAL A 39 4.66 -3.87 -5.08
C VAL A 39 4.77 -2.78 -4.02
N VAL A 40 4.26 -3.04 -2.82
CA VAL A 40 4.36 -2.08 -1.71
C VAL A 40 5.83 -1.82 -1.37
N ARG A 41 6.64 -2.88 -1.33
CA ARG A 41 8.08 -2.76 -1.07
C ARG A 41 8.76 -1.85 -2.10
N ARG A 42 8.47 -2.05 -3.39
CA ARG A 42 9.04 -1.21 -4.44
C ARG A 42 8.59 0.24 -4.32
N ALA A 43 7.32 0.47 -3.98
CA ALA A 43 6.82 1.82 -3.76
C ALA A 43 7.59 2.51 -2.63
N MET A 44 7.82 1.83 -1.53
CA MET A 44 8.58 2.40 -0.40
C MET A 44 10.05 2.59 -0.75
N LYS A 45 10.66 1.67 -1.50
CA LYS A 45 12.05 1.82 -1.93
C LYS A 45 12.22 2.97 -2.92
N SER A 46 11.16 3.37 -3.61
CA SER A 46 11.21 4.51 -4.53
C SER A 46 11.49 5.83 -3.81
N LEU A 47 11.46 5.84 -2.48
CA LEU A 47 11.79 7.02 -1.69
C LEU A 47 13.16 7.60 -2.06
N ALA A 48 14.09 6.75 -2.48
CA ALA A 48 15.40 7.22 -2.93
C ALA A 48 15.34 8.10 -4.18
N ARG A 49 14.25 7.99 -4.97
CA ARG A 49 14.07 8.72 -6.23
C ARG A 49 12.85 9.62 -6.24
N ASN A 50 11.95 9.46 -5.29
CA ASN A 50 10.71 10.20 -5.18
C ASN A 50 10.58 10.82 -3.81
N THR A 51 9.61 11.74 -3.67
CA THR A 51 9.29 12.29 -2.37
C THR A 51 8.70 11.20 -1.47
N ARG A 52 8.84 11.40 -0.16
CA ARG A 52 8.21 10.52 0.82
C ARG A 52 6.69 10.46 0.59
N ALA A 53 6.07 11.61 0.34
CA ALA A 53 4.63 11.66 0.09
C ALA A 53 4.23 10.80 -1.11
N GLY A 54 4.99 10.88 -2.20
CA GLY A 54 4.73 10.07 -3.40
C GLY A 54 4.84 8.58 -3.14
N ALA A 55 5.92 8.15 -2.47
CA ALA A 55 6.12 6.75 -2.14
C ALA A 55 5.01 6.22 -1.24
N GLU A 56 4.63 6.98 -0.22
CA GLU A 56 3.58 6.58 0.72
C GLU A 56 2.22 6.49 0.04
N ARG A 57 1.88 7.46 -0.82
CA ARG A 57 0.60 7.43 -1.55
C ARG A 57 0.51 6.23 -2.50
N LEU A 58 1.58 5.90 -3.19
CA LEU A 58 1.60 4.73 -4.07
C LEU A 58 1.39 3.44 -3.27
N ALA A 59 2.06 3.29 -2.14
CA ALA A 59 1.90 2.12 -1.29
C ALA A 59 0.48 1.99 -0.76
N ILE A 60 -0.09 3.08 -0.25
CA ILE A 60 -1.46 3.10 0.25
C ILE A 60 -2.45 2.76 -0.86
N LEU A 61 -2.30 3.38 -2.01
CA LEU A 61 -3.21 3.17 -3.14
C LEU A 61 -3.19 1.70 -3.58
N HIS A 62 -2.02 1.08 -3.63
CA HIS A 62 -1.93 -0.33 -3.98
C HIS A 62 -2.67 -1.21 -2.97
N LEU A 63 -2.48 -0.94 -1.67
CA LEU A 63 -3.17 -1.71 -0.63
C LEU A 63 -4.68 -1.53 -0.70
N LEU A 64 -5.16 -0.30 -0.89
CA LEU A 64 -6.59 -0.02 -1.02
C LEU A 64 -7.19 -0.61 -2.30
N GLY A 65 -6.40 -0.70 -3.36
CA GLY A 65 -6.85 -1.26 -4.64
C GLY A 65 -6.83 -2.78 -4.68
N THR A 66 -6.09 -3.43 -3.80
CA THR A 66 -5.96 -4.90 -3.79
C THR A 66 -6.67 -5.56 -2.62
N ASN A 67 -7.17 -4.79 -1.67
CA ASN A 67 -7.83 -5.30 -0.48
C ASN A 67 -9.09 -4.51 -0.18
N GLU A 68 -10.17 -5.21 0.14
CA GLU A 68 -11.44 -4.57 0.47
C GLU A 68 -11.34 -3.72 1.74
N ALA A 69 -10.53 -4.15 2.68
CA ALA A 69 -10.32 -3.46 3.94
C ALA A 69 -8.84 -3.51 4.32
N VAL A 70 -8.30 -2.38 4.74
CA VAL A 70 -6.90 -2.28 5.17
C VAL A 70 -6.89 -1.77 6.62
N PRO A 71 -6.33 -2.55 7.55
CA PRO A 71 -6.25 -2.11 8.94
C PRO A 71 -5.47 -0.79 9.05
N GLY A 72 -5.96 0.11 9.91
CA GLY A 72 -5.28 1.38 10.15
C GLY A 72 -3.84 1.21 10.62
N ASN A 73 -3.57 0.15 11.37
CA ASN A 73 -2.21 -0.16 11.82
C ASN A 73 -1.23 -0.37 10.66
N VAL A 74 -1.72 -0.92 9.55
CA VAL A 74 -0.89 -1.13 8.34
C VAL A 74 -0.49 0.21 7.74
N LEU A 75 -1.46 1.12 7.58
CA LEU A 75 -1.17 2.46 7.06
C LEU A 75 -0.28 3.25 8.02
N TYR A 76 -0.48 3.06 9.32
CA TYR A 76 0.36 3.71 10.33
C TYR A 76 1.81 3.24 10.23
N ARG A 77 2.03 1.96 9.93
CA ARG A 77 3.40 1.44 9.71
C ARG A 77 4.06 2.05 8.48
N LEU A 78 3.28 2.30 7.43
CA LEU A 78 3.81 2.92 6.21
C LEU A 78 4.17 4.39 6.41
N CYS A 79 3.30 5.14 7.09
CA CYS A 79 3.34 6.60 7.09
C CYS A 79 3.57 7.22 8.45
N GLY A 80 3.43 6.45 9.54
CA GLY A 80 3.44 7.01 10.88
C GLY A 80 2.26 7.98 11.04
N GLU A 81 2.51 9.10 11.66
CA GLU A 81 1.47 10.10 11.93
C GLU A 81 0.93 10.79 10.68
N ARG A 82 1.55 10.56 9.53
CA ARG A 82 1.15 11.19 8.27
C ARG A 82 -0.01 10.49 7.56
N VAL A 83 -0.60 9.45 8.16
CA VAL A 83 -1.71 8.70 7.54
C VAL A 83 -2.83 9.63 7.11
N ASP A 84 -3.32 10.48 8.01
CA ASP A 84 -4.44 11.38 7.70
C ASP A 84 -4.10 12.35 6.58
N LYS A 85 -2.87 12.83 6.55
CA LYS A 85 -2.41 13.73 5.50
C LYS A 85 -2.39 13.02 4.14
N ARG A 86 -1.86 11.80 4.09
CA ARG A 86 -1.82 11.02 2.84
C ARG A 86 -3.21 10.65 2.35
N VAL A 87 -4.10 10.28 3.26
CA VAL A 87 -5.49 9.98 2.93
C VAL A 87 -6.19 11.21 2.36
N ARG A 88 -5.98 12.37 2.99
CA ARG A 88 -6.55 13.63 2.51
C ARG A 88 -6.06 13.98 1.11
N GLU A 89 -4.78 13.77 0.86
CA GLU A 89 -4.19 13.99 -0.47
C GLU A 89 -4.81 13.07 -1.53
N LEU A 90 -5.01 11.80 -1.20
CA LEU A 90 -5.67 10.86 -2.11
C LEU A 90 -7.11 11.28 -2.39
N ARG A 91 -7.85 11.71 -1.37
CA ARG A 91 -9.21 12.19 -1.55
C ARG A 91 -9.25 13.41 -2.48
N SER A 92 -8.26 14.28 -2.37
CA SER A 92 -8.20 15.51 -3.18
C SER A 92 -8.03 15.24 -4.67
N VAL A 93 -7.50 14.07 -5.04
CA VAL A 93 -7.34 13.67 -6.44
C VAL A 93 -8.38 12.64 -6.88
N GLY A 94 -9.43 12.46 -6.11
CA GLY A 94 -10.57 11.66 -6.51
C GLY A 94 -10.60 10.22 -6.02
N VAL A 95 -9.65 9.82 -5.16
CA VAL A 95 -9.70 8.48 -4.56
C VAL A 95 -10.59 8.54 -3.31
N ASP A 96 -11.77 7.94 -3.39
CA ASP A 96 -12.76 7.99 -2.31
C ASP A 96 -12.38 7.01 -1.20
N VAL A 97 -11.40 7.42 -0.40
CA VAL A 97 -10.93 6.64 0.75
C VAL A 97 -11.94 6.80 1.88
N ARG A 98 -12.40 5.68 2.40
CA ARG A 98 -13.35 5.61 3.50
C ARG A 98 -12.69 5.05 4.73
N ARG A 99 -13.22 5.42 5.88
CA ARG A 99 -12.71 5.02 7.18
C ARG A 99 -13.89 4.64 8.06
N TRP A 100 -13.76 3.52 8.76
CA TRP A 100 -14.76 3.09 9.75
C TRP A 100 -14.07 2.38 10.90
N VAL A 101 -14.84 2.06 11.92
CA VAL A 101 -14.34 1.36 13.11
C VAL A 101 -15.03 0.01 13.21
N GLU A 102 -14.24 -1.02 13.45
CA GLU A 102 -14.76 -2.37 13.73
C GLU A 102 -14.32 -2.81 15.09
N THR A 103 -15.24 -3.47 15.83
CA THR A 103 -14.91 -4.13 17.08
C THR A 103 -14.60 -5.59 16.77
N ARG A 104 -13.39 -6.02 17.13
CA ARG A 104 -12.93 -7.38 16.88
C ARG A 104 -13.28 -8.30 18.05
N PRO A 105 -13.15 -9.63 17.85
CA PRO A 105 -13.40 -10.59 18.94
C PRO A 105 -12.55 -10.35 20.19
N ASP A 106 -11.41 -9.67 20.06
CA ASP A 106 -10.56 -9.31 21.19
C ASP A 106 -11.17 -8.21 22.08
N GLY A 107 -12.30 -7.62 21.66
CA GLY A 107 -12.99 -6.57 22.39
C GLY A 107 -12.48 -5.17 22.10
N PHE A 108 -11.43 -5.02 21.30
CA PHE A 108 -10.87 -3.72 20.94
C PHE A 108 -11.45 -3.21 19.64
N SER A 109 -11.58 -1.89 19.56
CA SER A 109 -12.02 -1.21 18.34
C SER A 109 -10.80 -0.88 17.47
N HIS A 110 -10.93 -1.18 16.19
CA HIS A 110 -9.86 -0.99 15.21
C HIS A 110 -10.34 -0.09 14.08
N VAL A 111 -9.50 0.87 13.69
CA VAL A 111 -9.77 1.73 12.54
C VAL A 111 -9.42 0.96 11.28
N ILE A 112 -10.34 1.00 10.31
CA ILE A 112 -10.21 0.32 9.02
C ILE A 112 -10.34 1.35 7.91
N PHE A 113 -9.57 1.17 6.86
CA PHE A 113 -9.66 2.01 5.65
C PHE A 113 -10.08 1.15 4.47
N GLY A 114 -10.80 1.76 3.55
CA GLY A 114 -11.17 1.12 2.29
C GLY A 114 -11.35 2.16 1.21
N TRP A 115 -11.40 1.69 -0.03
CA TRP A 115 -11.63 2.55 -1.19
C TRP A 115 -12.98 2.20 -1.81
N ALA A 116 -13.87 3.19 -1.93
CA ALA A 116 -15.20 2.97 -2.52
C ALA A 116 -15.12 2.41 -3.94
N GLY A 117 -14.06 2.71 -4.67
CA GLY A 117 -13.84 2.20 -6.03
C GLY A 117 -13.18 0.82 -6.12
N PHE A 118 -12.94 0.16 -4.98
CA PHE A 118 -12.23 -1.11 -4.93
C PHE A 118 -12.80 -2.16 -5.90
N ARG A 119 -14.10 -2.35 -5.91
CA ARG A 119 -14.74 -3.38 -6.74
C ARG A 119 -14.57 -3.09 -8.22
N LEU A 120 -14.78 -1.86 -8.63
CA LEU A 120 -14.59 -1.46 -10.03
C LEU A 120 -13.13 -1.64 -10.45
N TRP A 121 -12.20 -1.30 -9.59
CA TRP A 121 -10.78 -1.46 -9.82
C TRP A 121 -10.42 -2.95 -9.98
N GLN A 122 -10.95 -3.82 -9.13
CA GLN A 122 -10.71 -5.26 -9.23
C GLN A 122 -11.29 -5.84 -10.52
N GLU A 123 -12.49 -5.44 -10.89
CA GLU A 123 -13.11 -5.87 -12.15
C GLU A 123 -12.26 -5.45 -13.35
N HIS A 124 -11.77 -4.23 -13.33
CA HIS A 124 -10.91 -3.72 -14.40
C HIS A 124 -9.60 -4.52 -14.49
N ARG A 125 -9.00 -4.85 -13.38
CA ARG A 125 -7.79 -5.67 -13.34
C ARG A 125 -8.03 -7.06 -13.91
N LEU A 126 -9.13 -7.69 -13.54
CA LEU A 126 -9.49 -9.03 -14.04
C LEU A 126 -9.69 -9.03 -15.55
N LEU A 127 -10.37 -8.02 -16.08
CA LEU A 127 -10.58 -7.87 -17.50
C LEU A 127 -9.26 -7.69 -18.24
N ASN A 128 -8.38 -6.86 -17.74
CA ASN A 128 -7.07 -6.63 -18.33
C ASN A 128 -6.21 -7.89 -18.32
N ASP A 129 -6.20 -8.61 -17.21
CA ASP A 129 -5.45 -9.86 -17.09
C ASP A 129 -6.00 -10.90 -18.08
N THR A 130 -7.32 -10.99 -18.22
CA THR A 130 -7.96 -11.91 -19.16
C THR A 130 -7.60 -11.55 -20.59
N GLU A 131 -7.63 -10.26 -20.94
CA GLU A 131 -7.26 -9.79 -22.27
C GLU A 131 -5.80 -10.11 -22.59
N GLU A 132 -4.91 -9.93 -21.65
CA GLU A 132 -3.50 -10.26 -21.81
C GLU A 132 -3.28 -11.75 -22.04
N LYS A 133 -4.03 -12.59 -21.32
CA LYS A 133 -3.93 -14.04 -21.46
C LYS A 133 -4.61 -14.58 -22.70
N GLN A 134 -5.62 -13.89 -23.22
CA GLN A 134 -6.44 -14.34 -24.33
C GLN A 134 -6.67 -13.20 -25.33
N PRO A 135 -5.61 -12.74 -25.98
CA PRO A 135 -5.73 -11.60 -26.90
C PRO A 135 -6.63 -11.86 -28.08
N SER A 136 -6.75 -13.12 -28.53
CA SER A 136 -7.64 -13.49 -29.62
C SER A 136 -9.10 -13.27 -29.29
N LEU A 137 -9.50 -13.56 -28.04
CA LEU A 137 -10.86 -13.29 -27.59
C LEU A 137 -11.17 -11.80 -27.58
N LYS A 138 -10.23 -11.01 -27.17
CA LYS A 138 -10.35 -9.56 -27.20
C LYS A 138 -10.66 -9.05 -28.59
N ARG A 139 -10.03 -9.60 -29.63
CA ARG A 139 -10.24 -9.19 -31.00
C ARG A 139 -11.60 -9.61 -31.54
N VAL A 140 -12.11 -10.74 -31.10
CA VAL A 140 -13.42 -11.26 -31.50
C VAL A 140 -14.55 -10.41 -30.91
N MET A 141 -14.33 -9.95 -29.70
CA MET A 141 -15.32 -9.15 -29.02
C MET A 141 -15.23 -7.67 -29.40
#